data_937b461f8c0f08ef6e149d29699084fd
#
_entry.id   937b461f8c0f08ef6e149d29699084fd
#
_cell.length_a   1.000
_cell.length_b   1.000
_cell.length_c   1.000
_cell.angle_alpha   90.00
_cell.angle_beta   90.00
_cell.angle_gamma   90.00
#
_symmetry.space_group_name_H-M   'P 1'
#
loop_
_entity.id
_entity.type
_entity.pdbx_description
1 polymer ?
#
loop_
_entity_poly.entity_id
_entity_poly.type
_entity_poly.pdbx_seq_one_letter_code
_entity_poly.pdbx_strand_id
1 'polypeptide(L)'
;MLFLVTVAWAWWEVGTDGWALVPRTVGPAVLLVCVILLAPTLRAYRHAFELPATVAVGTLMLVGTGYMMFVSSNAAAAVSVPGTAAGAAMSDSSLLKAGADWPAYGGSYSARRYSPLDQINPTNVSQLTRAWVFHTGDLPSDETRNTYGAETTPLKVGNLLYVCTPKNILIAVEASTGKQRWRYDPRVPDAFIPYTAACRGVAYFAVPDADPAQLCAARVFEGTLDGRLVAVDAESGKPCMSFGYGGQVDTATGIGRHDPGMYSITSPPTVIRGVVVVGHQILDGQKRDAPSGVIQGYDAVSGKLRWAWDMARPDGAAPPALGETYSRGTPNMWTTASGDEQLGLVYLPLGVSAVDYWSGSRSEVEKQFATSLVAIDVTSGKPAWHFQTVHNDVWDYDLGSQATLADFPDKTGQSVPALVLPSKRGDIFVLGRRTGEPLVGVEERPVPQGGVEPKERAKTQPFSSYHTLRRPDLTERDMWGISPIDQMVCRIQFRRADYQGMAVSRSIRSAASSLPTTTTCRTITGWFRATRPIGAAGLRGSRRAGRSEVRKGPGIHSRVHRTPSTSTPAGVCLSRACSASSHLTAASAPSI
;
A
#
# COMPACT_ATOMS: atom_id res chain seq x y z
N MET A 1 -36.83 -14.72 22.79
CA MET A 1 -36.13 -16.02 22.80
C MET A 1 -35.14 -16.16 21.63
N LEU A 2 -35.56 -16.06 20.37
CA LEU A 2 -34.67 -16.18 19.20
C LEU A 2 -33.45 -15.23 19.28
N PHE A 3 -33.67 -14.00 19.72
CA PHE A 3 -32.65 -12.99 19.90
C PHE A 3 -31.61 -13.37 20.96
N LEU A 4 -32.02 -13.91 22.10
CA LEU A 4 -31.14 -14.39 23.17
C LEU A 4 -30.23 -15.53 22.68
N VAL A 5 -30.82 -16.45 21.90
CA VAL A 5 -30.09 -17.56 21.29
C VAL A 5 -29.01 -17.03 20.32
N THR A 6 -29.32 -16.00 19.54
CA THR A 6 -28.34 -15.41 18.59
C THR A 6 -27.22 -14.66 19.29
N VAL A 7 -27.46 -13.98 20.42
CA VAL A 7 -26.43 -13.34 21.23
C VAL A 7 -25.56 -14.39 21.93
N ALA A 8 -26.17 -15.43 22.50
CA ALA A 8 -25.41 -16.53 23.11
C ALA A 8 -24.55 -17.28 22.11
N TRP A 9 -25.07 -17.52 20.90
CA TRP A 9 -24.27 -18.07 19.79
C TRP A 9 -23.12 -17.14 19.40
N ALA A 10 -23.37 -15.83 19.24
CA ALA A 10 -22.35 -14.88 18.93
C ALA A 10 -21.22 -14.87 19.98
N TRP A 11 -21.57 -14.94 21.27
CA TRP A 11 -20.58 -15.08 22.33
C TRP A 11 -19.75 -16.35 22.21
N TRP A 12 -20.39 -17.46 21.87
CA TRP A 12 -19.67 -18.72 21.65
C TRP A 12 -18.70 -18.66 20.48
N GLU A 13 -19.04 -17.91 19.40
CA GLU A 13 -18.18 -17.76 18.22
C GLU A 13 -17.03 -16.78 18.41
N VAL A 14 -17.27 -15.63 19.03
CA VAL A 14 -16.28 -14.56 19.15
C VAL A 14 -15.49 -14.59 20.46
N GLY A 15 -15.88 -15.47 21.38
CA GLY A 15 -15.23 -15.61 22.68
C GLY A 15 -15.32 -14.32 23.52
N THR A 16 -14.17 -13.83 23.97
CA THR A 16 -14.08 -12.63 24.81
C THR A 16 -14.04 -11.31 24.02
N ASP A 17 -14.18 -11.35 22.70
CA ASP A 17 -14.19 -10.14 21.89
C ASP A 17 -15.54 -9.41 21.96
N GLY A 18 -15.69 -8.56 22.98
CA GLY A 18 -16.90 -7.79 23.20
C GLY A 18 -17.21 -6.80 22.08
N TRP A 19 -16.21 -6.28 21.37
CA TRP A 19 -16.40 -5.33 20.28
C TRP A 19 -17.11 -5.95 19.08
N ALA A 20 -16.88 -7.23 18.80
CA ALA A 20 -17.61 -7.97 17.76
C ALA A 20 -19.09 -8.13 18.05
N LEU A 21 -19.51 -7.96 19.31
CA LEU A 21 -20.91 -8.07 19.74
C LEU A 21 -21.69 -6.75 19.67
N VAL A 22 -20.98 -5.60 19.59
CA VAL A 22 -21.63 -4.26 19.61
C VAL A 22 -22.78 -4.14 18.62
N PRO A 23 -22.64 -4.50 17.33
CA PRO A 23 -23.74 -4.36 16.38
C PRO A 23 -24.96 -5.23 16.72
N ARG A 24 -24.75 -6.35 17.44
CA ARG A 24 -25.84 -7.26 17.87
C ARG A 24 -26.50 -6.86 19.16
N THR A 25 -25.92 -5.94 19.92
CA THR A 25 -26.48 -5.43 21.18
C THR A 25 -27.39 -4.22 20.99
N VAL A 26 -27.24 -3.49 19.88
CA VAL A 26 -28.06 -2.29 19.59
C VAL A 26 -29.54 -2.63 19.49
N GLY A 27 -29.92 -3.72 18.79
CA GLY A 27 -31.29 -4.14 18.67
C GLY A 27 -31.97 -4.45 20.04
N PRO A 28 -31.32 -5.26 20.90
CA PRO A 28 -31.84 -5.52 22.27
C PRO A 28 -31.88 -4.28 23.11
N ALA A 29 -30.90 -3.40 23.03
CA ALA A 29 -30.89 -2.16 23.79
C ALA A 29 -32.11 -1.31 23.41
N VAL A 30 -32.37 -1.14 22.11
CA VAL A 30 -33.54 -0.42 21.61
C VAL A 30 -34.82 -1.11 22.05
N LEU A 31 -34.91 -2.44 21.93
CA LEU A 31 -36.08 -3.21 22.38
C LEU A 31 -36.29 -3.07 23.87
N LEU A 32 -35.23 -3.14 24.69
CA LEU A 32 -35.29 -2.94 26.13
C LEU A 32 -35.83 -1.56 26.50
N VAL A 33 -35.32 -0.51 25.82
CA VAL A 33 -35.80 0.88 26.01
C VAL A 33 -37.27 0.98 25.62
N CYS A 34 -37.70 0.43 24.48
CA CYS A 34 -39.09 0.41 24.05
C CYS A 34 -39.98 -0.31 25.07
N VAL A 35 -39.54 -1.46 25.59
CA VAL A 35 -40.28 -2.20 26.60
C VAL A 35 -40.40 -1.42 27.90
N ILE A 36 -39.34 -0.74 28.36
CA ILE A 36 -39.37 0.12 29.55
C ILE A 36 -40.34 1.29 29.36
N LEU A 37 -40.29 1.96 28.21
CA LEU A 37 -41.13 3.12 27.90
C LEU A 37 -42.62 2.72 27.75
N LEU A 38 -42.89 1.53 27.21
CA LEU A 38 -44.25 1.02 27.01
C LEU A 38 -44.74 0.21 28.20
N ALA A 39 -43.91 -0.04 29.22
CA ALA A 39 -44.29 -0.82 30.43
C ALA A 39 -45.55 -0.31 31.11
N PRO A 40 -45.83 1.01 31.23
CA PRO A 40 -47.07 1.50 31.80
C PRO A 40 -48.32 1.06 31.05
N THR A 41 -48.25 1.01 29.70
CA THR A 41 -49.38 0.61 28.84
C THR A 41 -49.52 -0.91 28.76
N LEU A 42 -48.41 -1.65 28.87
CA LEU A 42 -48.39 -3.10 28.85
C LEU A 42 -48.86 -3.76 30.16
N ARG A 43 -48.88 -3.03 31.30
CA ARG A 43 -49.44 -3.53 32.59
C ARG A 43 -50.92 -3.90 32.53
N ALA A 44 -51.63 -3.46 31.50
CA ALA A 44 -53.02 -3.85 31.29
C ALA A 44 -53.18 -5.27 30.70
N TYR A 45 -52.09 -5.89 30.20
CA TYR A 45 -52.11 -7.24 29.65
C TYR A 45 -51.65 -8.29 30.68
N ARG A 46 -52.41 -9.36 30.85
CA ARG A 46 -52.35 -10.37 31.92
C ARG A 46 -51.09 -11.25 32.01
N HIS A 47 -50.06 -10.99 31.27
CA HIS A 47 -48.76 -11.73 31.31
C HIS A 47 -47.68 -10.96 32.09
N ALA A 48 -48.02 -10.55 33.32
CA ALA A 48 -47.13 -9.72 34.15
C ALA A 48 -45.82 -10.41 34.60
N PHE A 49 -45.69 -11.73 34.40
CA PHE A 49 -44.52 -12.48 34.89
C PHE A 49 -43.36 -12.60 33.87
N GLU A 50 -43.66 -12.54 32.58
CA GLU A 50 -42.62 -12.69 31.55
C GLU A 50 -41.83 -11.37 31.27
N LEU A 51 -42.47 -10.22 31.53
CA LEU A 51 -41.87 -8.91 31.26
C LEU A 51 -40.67 -8.63 32.16
N PRO A 52 -40.72 -8.81 33.50
CA PRO A 52 -39.55 -8.58 34.37
C PRO A 52 -38.41 -9.57 34.09
N ALA A 53 -38.69 -10.81 33.74
CA ALA A 53 -37.69 -11.79 33.37
C ALA A 53 -36.98 -11.41 32.07
N THR A 54 -37.69 -10.96 31.05
CA THR A 54 -37.15 -10.51 29.78
C THR A 54 -36.27 -9.26 29.96
N VAL A 55 -36.71 -8.29 30.78
CA VAL A 55 -35.96 -7.08 31.11
C VAL A 55 -34.69 -7.45 31.88
N ALA A 56 -34.77 -8.34 32.87
CA ALA A 56 -33.61 -8.79 33.65
C ALA A 56 -32.56 -9.49 32.77
N VAL A 57 -32.97 -10.41 31.90
CA VAL A 57 -32.05 -11.12 30.99
C VAL A 57 -31.46 -10.18 29.97
N GLY A 58 -32.23 -9.26 29.39
CA GLY A 58 -31.72 -8.25 28.46
C GLY A 58 -30.68 -7.32 29.10
N THR A 59 -30.93 -6.88 30.34
CA THR A 59 -30.00 -6.07 31.12
C THR A 59 -28.71 -6.84 31.44
N LEU A 60 -28.85 -8.10 31.87
CA LEU A 60 -27.69 -8.96 32.17
C LEU A 60 -26.80 -9.16 30.94
N MET A 61 -27.39 -9.35 29.76
CA MET A 61 -26.64 -9.47 28.49
C MET A 61 -25.94 -8.19 28.09
N LEU A 62 -26.59 -7.02 28.26
CA LEU A 62 -25.96 -5.73 27.97
C LEU A 62 -24.80 -5.45 28.92
N VAL A 63 -24.96 -5.72 30.22
CA VAL A 63 -23.91 -5.59 31.23
C VAL A 63 -22.78 -6.56 30.95
N GLY A 64 -23.07 -7.81 30.62
CA GLY A 64 -22.06 -8.82 30.25
C GLY A 64 -21.26 -8.42 29.01
N THR A 65 -21.94 -7.90 27.99
CA THR A 65 -21.27 -7.40 26.78
C THR A 65 -20.38 -6.20 27.09
N GLY A 66 -20.86 -5.24 27.88
CA GLY A 66 -20.06 -4.09 28.32
C GLY A 66 -18.83 -4.50 29.14
N TYR A 67 -18.99 -5.49 30.03
CA TYR A 67 -17.87 -6.05 30.78
C TYR A 67 -16.85 -6.73 29.87
N MET A 68 -17.30 -7.53 28.89
CA MET A 68 -16.40 -8.16 27.90
C MET A 68 -15.68 -7.14 27.04
N MET A 69 -16.32 -6.03 26.65
CA MET A 69 -15.66 -4.92 25.95
C MET A 69 -14.57 -4.28 26.81
N PHE A 70 -14.85 -4.08 28.09
CA PHE A 70 -13.87 -3.52 29.02
C PHE A 70 -12.67 -4.47 29.21
N VAL A 71 -12.91 -5.76 29.37
CA VAL A 71 -11.86 -6.78 29.51
C VAL A 71 -11.01 -6.88 28.23
N SER A 72 -11.65 -6.93 27.05
CA SER A 72 -10.94 -7.02 25.78
C SER A 72 -10.11 -5.75 25.47
N SER A 73 -10.60 -4.56 25.87
CA SER A 73 -9.84 -3.32 25.72
C SER A 73 -8.59 -3.28 26.62
N ASN A 74 -8.70 -3.84 27.84
CA ASN A 74 -7.58 -3.91 28.78
C ASN A 74 -6.60 -5.05 28.44
N ALA A 75 -7.07 -6.16 27.88
CA ALA A 75 -6.21 -7.27 27.44
C ALA A 75 -5.34 -6.89 26.23
N ALA A 76 -5.80 -6.00 25.37
CA ALA A 76 -5.01 -5.50 24.24
C ALA A 76 -3.78 -4.66 24.66
N ALA A 77 -3.75 -4.16 25.91
CA ALA A 77 -2.64 -3.35 26.42
C ALA A 77 -1.43 -4.17 26.92
N ALA A 78 -1.51 -5.50 26.95
CA ALA A 78 -0.49 -6.37 27.56
C ALA A 78 0.18 -7.33 26.57
N VAL A 79 0.48 -6.90 25.35
CA VAL A 79 1.45 -7.62 24.52
C VAL A 79 2.85 -7.19 24.93
N SER A 80 3.40 -7.85 25.93
CA SER A 80 4.83 -7.79 26.18
C SER A 80 5.55 -8.48 25.02
N VAL A 81 6.21 -7.70 24.18
CA VAL A 81 7.19 -8.23 23.24
C VAL A 81 8.32 -8.81 24.09
N PRO A 82 8.66 -10.11 23.97
CA PRO A 82 9.82 -10.63 24.67
C PRO A 82 11.03 -9.80 24.25
N GLY A 83 11.70 -9.18 25.20
CA GLY A 83 12.95 -8.47 24.95
C GLY A 83 13.94 -9.45 24.35
N THR A 84 14.22 -9.35 23.06
CA THR A 84 15.37 -9.99 22.45
C THR A 84 16.61 -9.36 23.07
N ALA A 85 17.48 -10.21 23.59
CA ALA A 85 18.77 -9.82 24.12
C ALA A 85 19.46 -8.82 23.18
N ALA A 86 20.00 -7.76 23.76
CA ALA A 86 20.74 -6.75 23.04
C ALA A 86 21.86 -7.42 22.23
N GLY A 87 21.63 -7.56 20.92
CA GLY A 87 22.66 -7.99 20.00
C GLY A 87 23.77 -6.94 19.99
N ALA A 88 24.99 -7.39 19.93
CA ALA A 88 26.19 -6.58 19.90
C ALA A 88 26.03 -5.42 18.90
N ALA A 89 26.38 -4.22 19.34
CA ALA A 89 26.36 -3.02 18.53
C ALA A 89 27.19 -3.21 17.26
N MET A 90 26.53 -3.15 16.11
CA MET A 90 27.17 -3.34 14.82
C MET A 90 27.67 -2.00 14.30
N SER A 91 28.96 -1.95 13.99
CA SER A 91 29.64 -0.80 13.39
C SER A 91 29.42 -0.77 11.88
N ASP A 92 28.31 -0.25 11.42
CA ASP A 92 28.15 0.11 10.00
C ASP A 92 28.41 1.60 9.84
N SER A 93 29.66 1.93 9.49
CA SER A 93 30.16 3.30 9.47
C SER A 93 29.85 4.07 8.19
N SER A 94 29.26 3.43 7.17
CA SER A 94 29.17 3.99 5.82
C SER A 94 27.78 4.39 5.36
N LEU A 95 26.75 4.05 6.10
CA LEU A 95 25.37 4.39 5.75
C LEU A 95 25.02 5.73 6.36
N LEU A 96 24.26 6.56 5.64
CA LEU A 96 23.64 7.76 6.18
C LEU A 96 22.98 7.39 7.52
N LYS A 97 23.62 7.78 8.61
CA LYS A 97 23.10 7.44 9.94
C LYS A 97 21.92 8.33 10.22
N ALA A 98 20.75 7.73 10.45
CA ALA A 98 19.69 8.44 11.13
C ALA A 98 20.25 8.84 12.51
N GLY A 99 20.32 10.13 12.73
CA GLY A 99 20.80 10.74 13.97
C GLY A 99 19.86 11.86 14.33
N ALA A 100 20.42 13.08 14.49
CA ALA A 100 19.61 14.29 14.59
C ALA A 100 18.85 14.58 13.28
N ASP A 101 19.27 13.98 12.15
CA ASP A 101 18.65 14.12 10.84
C ASP A 101 17.93 12.83 10.41
N TRP A 102 16.99 13.00 9.46
CA TRP A 102 16.23 11.95 8.80
C TRP A 102 16.27 12.17 7.28
N PRO A 103 17.43 11.94 6.63
CA PRO A 103 17.70 12.43 5.27
C PRO A 103 17.10 11.57 4.15
N ALA A 104 16.47 10.43 4.47
CA ALA A 104 15.79 9.57 3.51
C ALA A 104 14.51 9.00 4.09
N TYR A 105 13.61 8.49 3.26
CA TYR A 105 12.30 7.95 3.61
C TYR A 105 12.32 6.99 4.81
N GLY A 106 13.26 6.05 4.84
CA GLY A 106 13.44 5.09 5.93
C GLY A 106 14.46 5.51 6.99
N GLY A 107 14.75 6.81 7.15
CA GLY A 107 15.81 7.36 7.99
C GLY A 107 17.15 7.38 7.26
N SER A 108 17.42 6.38 6.45
CA SER A 108 18.53 6.26 5.51
C SER A 108 18.10 5.36 4.35
N TYR A 109 18.92 5.19 3.32
CA TYR A 109 18.64 4.24 2.24
C TYR A 109 18.73 2.78 2.67
N SER A 110 19.27 2.49 3.88
CA SER A 110 19.15 1.18 4.53
C SER A 110 17.74 0.88 5.05
N ALA A 111 16.86 1.86 5.12
CA ALA A 111 15.44 1.73 5.51
C ALA A 111 15.22 1.15 6.92
N ARG A 112 16.12 1.42 7.86
CA ARG A 112 16.04 0.87 9.23
C ARG A 112 14.90 1.47 10.06
N ARG A 113 14.41 2.66 9.70
CA ARG A 113 13.36 3.39 10.44
C ARG A 113 13.65 3.50 11.94
N TYR A 114 14.91 3.58 12.28
CA TYR A 114 15.41 3.68 13.63
C TYR A 114 16.10 5.01 13.85
N SER A 115 15.75 5.70 14.93
CA SER A 115 16.45 6.89 15.41
C SER A 115 17.17 6.54 16.72
N PRO A 116 18.45 6.90 16.88
CA PRO A 116 19.17 6.73 18.13
C PRO A 116 18.85 7.81 19.18
N LEU A 117 17.95 8.76 18.85
CA LEU A 117 17.53 9.81 19.77
C LEU A 117 16.73 9.20 20.92
N ASP A 118 17.04 9.60 22.16
CA ASP A 118 16.46 9.07 23.40
C ASP A 118 15.83 10.15 24.31
N GLN A 119 15.81 11.41 23.84
CA GLN A 119 15.19 12.52 24.58
C GLN A 119 13.72 12.28 24.87
N ILE A 120 13.00 11.57 23.97
CA ILE A 120 11.63 11.14 24.20
C ILE A 120 11.68 9.66 24.59
N ASN A 121 11.16 9.34 25.77
CA ASN A 121 11.19 8.02 26.35
C ASN A 121 9.92 7.74 27.19
N PRO A 122 9.71 6.52 27.70
CA PRO A 122 8.50 6.18 28.44
C PRO A 122 8.20 7.07 29.67
N THR A 123 9.21 7.75 30.23
CA THR A 123 9.00 8.60 31.41
C THR A 123 8.50 10.00 31.08
N ASN A 124 8.68 10.49 29.86
CA ASN A 124 8.33 11.84 29.46
C ASN A 124 7.40 11.94 28.24
N VAL A 125 7.12 10.84 27.56
CA VAL A 125 6.25 10.83 26.37
C VAL A 125 4.86 11.40 26.66
N SER A 126 4.33 11.20 27.87
CA SER A 126 3.04 11.76 28.29
C SER A 126 3.03 13.28 28.47
N GLN A 127 4.20 13.90 28.51
CA GLN A 127 4.38 15.36 28.66
C GLN A 127 4.54 16.08 27.32
N LEU A 128 4.54 15.34 26.20
CA LEU A 128 4.64 15.94 24.87
C LEU A 128 3.46 16.87 24.62
N THR A 129 3.77 18.05 24.13
CA THR A 129 2.79 19.04 23.67
C THR A 129 3.05 19.39 22.22
N ARG A 130 1.99 19.74 21.51
CA ARG A 130 2.09 20.18 20.13
C ARG A 130 2.78 21.54 20.06
N ALA A 131 3.98 21.59 19.42
CA ALA A 131 4.75 22.81 19.27
C ALA A 131 4.12 23.77 18.24
N TRP A 132 3.71 23.25 17.11
CA TRP A 132 3.11 24.02 16.02
C TRP A 132 2.27 23.13 15.09
N VAL A 133 1.54 23.75 14.18
CA VAL A 133 0.78 23.11 13.10
C VAL A 133 1.09 23.85 11.82
N PHE A 134 1.33 23.13 10.74
CA PHE A 134 1.50 23.67 9.41
C PHE A 134 0.40 23.14 8.47
N HIS A 135 -0.29 24.05 7.79
CA HIS A 135 -1.29 23.72 6.79
C HIS A 135 -0.71 23.89 5.40
N THR A 136 -0.62 22.81 4.63
CA THR A 136 -0.02 22.81 3.29
C THR A 136 -0.81 23.65 2.28
N GLY A 137 -2.11 23.81 2.49
CA GLY A 137 -3.00 24.52 1.57
C GLY A 137 -3.29 23.75 0.27
N ASP A 138 -2.78 22.53 0.12
CA ASP A 138 -3.13 21.65 -1.00
C ASP A 138 -4.42 20.92 -0.66
N LEU A 139 -5.52 21.39 -1.22
CA LEU A 139 -6.85 20.86 -1.01
C LEU A 139 -7.41 20.31 -2.32
N PRO A 140 -8.16 19.20 -2.27
CA PRO A 140 -8.80 18.65 -3.46
C PRO A 140 -9.90 19.59 -3.99
N SER A 141 -10.11 19.60 -5.29
CA SER A 141 -11.32 20.14 -5.91
C SER A 141 -12.53 19.26 -5.56
N ASP A 142 -13.74 19.73 -5.85
CA ASP A 142 -14.95 18.92 -5.65
C ASP A 142 -14.91 17.60 -6.46
N GLU A 143 -14.30 17.62 -7.63
CA GLU A 143 -14.14 16.45 -8.51
C GLU A 143 -13.13 15.45 -7.95
N THR A 144 -12.10 15.91 -7.27
CA THR A 144 -10.99 15.09 -6.73
C THR A 144 -11.07 14.85 -5.23
N ARG A 145 -12.14 15.28 -4.56
CA ARG A 145 -12.30 15.25 -3.09
C ARG A 145 -11.99 13.89 -2.44
N ASN A 146 -12.29 12.79 -3.11
CA ASN A 146 -12.09 11.44 -2.59
C ASN A 146 -10.82 10.77 -3.09
N THR A 147 -9.95 11.50 -3.79
CA THR A 147 -8.74 10.96 -4.42
C THR A 147 -7.44 11.48 -3.81
N TYR A 148 -7.49 12.25 -2.71
CA TYR A 148 -6.29 12.72 -2.03
C TYR A 148 -5.85 11.75 -0.94
N GLY A 149 -4.55 11.37 -0.94
CA GLY A 149 -3.88 10.58 0.08
C GLY A 149 -2.70 11.33 0.69
N ALA A 150 -2.79 11.72 1.95
CA ALA A 150 -1.67 12.33 2.68
C ALA A 150 -0.72 11.23 3.16
N GLU A 151 0.20 10.79 2.30
CA GLU A 151 1.09 9.65 2.53
C GLU A 151 2.55 10.05 2.77
N THR A 152 2.86 11.34 2.79
CA THR A 152 4.24 11.82 2.85
C THR A 152 4.94 11.46 4.16
N THR A 153 6.18 11.01 4.05
CA THR A 153 7.13 10.97 5.17
C THR A 153 8.06 12.18 5.06
N PRO A 154 8.01 13.13 6.01
CA PRO A 154 8.90 14.29 5.99
C PRO A 154 10.36 13.86 6.11
N LEU A 155 11.25 14.51 5.36
CA LEU A 155 12.69 14.44 5.61
C LEU A 155 13.09 15.59 6.53
N LYS A 156 14.05 15.34 7.42
CA LYS A 156 14.68 16.37 8.23
C LYS A 156 16.17 16.42 7.94
N VAL A 157 16.66 17.55 7.45
CA VAL A 157 18.08 17.81 7.26
C VAL A 157 18.42 19.20 7.80
N GLY A 158 19.36 19.28 8.71
CA GLY A 158 19.67 20.52 9.43
C GLY A 158 18.44 21.04 10.19
N ASN A 159 18.06 22.28 9.93
CA ASN A 159 16.87 22.90 10.55
C ASN A 159 15.62 22.87 9.63
N LEU A 160 15.64 22.14 8.53
CA LEU A 160 14.53 22.10 7.59
C LEU A 160 13.86 20.72 7.56
N LEU A 161 12.53 20.76 7.47
CA LEU A 161 11.68 19.64 7.13
C LEU A 161 11.23 19.80 5.68
N TYR A 162 11.45 18.75 4.87
CA TYR A 162 10.98 18.72 3.48
C TYR A 162 9.79 17.78 3.38
N VAL A 163 8.71 18.29 2.84
CA VAL A 163 7.46 17.55 2.64
C VAL A 163 6.96 17.74 1.22
N CYS A 164 6.32 16.72 0.68
CA CYS A 164 5.50 16.85 -0.51
C CYS A 164 4.02 16.69 -0.17
N THR A 165 3.17 17.34 -0.93
CA THR A 165 1.72 17.22 -0.78
C THR A 165 1.16 16.15 -1.74
N PRO A 166 -0.12 15.76 -1.61
CA PRO A 166 -0.76 14.83 -2.54
C PRO A 166 -0.58 15.19 -4.02
N LYS A 167 -0.60 16.48 -4.38
CA LYS A 167 -0.35 16.96 -5.76
C LYS A 167 1.07 17.41 -6.02
N ASN A 168 2.03 16.84 -5.31
CA ASN A 168 3.45 17.07 -5.54
C ASN A 168 3.92 18.52 -5.29
N ILE A 169 3.28 19.27 -4.41
CA ILE A 169 3.82 20.55 -4.01
C ILE A 169 4.91 20.31 -2.98
N LEU A 170 6.15 20.68 -3.30
CA LEU A 170 7.27 20.63 -2.40
C LEU A 170 7.29 21.82 -1.45
N ILE A 171 7.48 21.56 -0.17
CA ILE A 171 7.51 22.62 0.86
C ILE A 171 8.66 22.33 1.81
N ALA A 172 9.46 23.35 2.11
CA ALA A 172 10.38 23.34 3.24
C ALA A 172 9.83 24.17 4.39
N VAL A 173 9.89 23.58 5.59
CA VAL A 173 9.40 24.16 6.83
C VAL A 173 10.51 24.17 7.85
N GLU A 174 10.70 25.24 8.58
CA GLU A 174 11.63 25.31 9.71
C GLU A 174 11.17 24.36 10.82
N ALA A 175 12.01 23.40 11.17
CA ALA A 175 11.67 22.34 12.11
C ALA A 175 11.31 22.87 13.51
N SER A 176 11.97 23.95 13.95
CA SER A 176 11.76 24.54 15.28
C SER A 176 10.52 25.41 15.40
N THR A 177 10.07 26.05 14.31
CA THR A 177 9.02 27.08 14.34
C THR A 177 7.77 26.73 13.56
N GLY A 178 7.86 25.76 12.65
CA GLY A 178 6.79 25.46 11.71
C GLY A 178 6.58 26.51 10.61
N LYS A 179 7.49 27.48 10.47
CA LYS A 179 7.38 28.52 9.43
C LYS A 179 7.82 27.99 8.08
N GLN A 180 7.02 28.27 7.04
CA GLN A 180 7.40 27.96 5.67
C GLN A 180 8.66 28.72 5.26
N ARG A 181 9.69 27.99 4.82
CA ARG A 181 10.90 28.57 4.26
C ARG A 181 10.73 28.87 2.77
N TRP A 182 10.27 27.87 2.03
CA TRP A 182 9.94 27.99 0.62
C TRP A 182 8.86 26.99 0.19
N ARG A 183 8.32 27.22 -1.00
CA ARG A 183 7.32 26.36 -1.65
C ARG A 183 7.62 26.30 -3.14
N TYR A 184 7.58 25.12 -3.72
CA TYR A 184 7.68 24.86 -5.14
C TYR A 184 6.47 24.05 -5.60
N ASP A 185 5.76 24.53 -6.63
CA ASP A 185 4.59 23.87 -7.19
C ASP A 185 4.90 23.41 -8.63
N PRO A 186 5.02 22.11 -8.89
CA PRO A 186 5.26 21.58 -10.23
C PRO A 186 4.02 21.67 -11.13
N ARG A 187 2.86 22.11 -10.62
CA ARG A 187 1.61 22.33 -11.35
C ARG A 187 1.10 21.05 -12.03
N VAL A 188 1.04 19.96 -11.29
CA VAL A 188 0.50 18.70 -11.79
C VAL A 188 -0.99 18.83 -12.08
N PRO A 189 -1.47 18.52 -13.32
CA PRO A 189 -2.89 18.57 -13.64
C PRO A 189 -3.68 17.44 -12.95
N ASP A 190 -4.94 17.69 -12.56
CA ASP A 190 -5.83 16.72 -11.91
C ASP A 190 -6.06 15.45 -12.75
N ALA A 191 -6.03 15.59 -14.08
CA ALA A 191 -6.18 14.47 -15.01
C ALA A 191 -5.11 13.35 -14.81
N PHE A 192 -3.96 13.68 -14.22
CA PHE A 192 -2.89 12.72 -13.96
C PHE A 192 -3.01 12.01 -12.61
N ILE A 193 -4.04 12.30 -11.81
CA ILE A 193 -4.29 11.57 -10.57
C ILE A 193 -4.76 10.15 -10.92
N PRO A 194 -4.02 9.08 -10.53
CA PRO A 194 -4.44 7.71 -10.79
C PRO A 194 -5.64 7.31 -9.91
N TYR A 195 -5.46 6.46 -8.91
CA TYR A 195 -6.50 6.17 -7.89
C TYR A 195 -6.54 7.23 -6.83
N THR A 196 -5.34 7.69 -6.42
CA THR A 196 -5.10 8.58 -5.30
C THR A 196 -3.97 9.51 -5.67
N ALA A 197 -4.18 10.80 -5.51
CA ALA A 197 -3.09 11.77 -5.51
C ALA A 197 -2.24 11.50 -4.27
N ALA A 198 -1.04 11.00 -4.46
CA ALA A 198 -0.14 10.61 -3.38
C ALA A 198 1.30 10.96 -3.72
N CYS A 199 1.97 11.57 -2.76
CA CYS A 199 3.41 11.65 -2.70
C CYS A 199 3.87 11.04 -1.38
N ARG A 200 4.62 9.94 -1.42
CA ARG A 200 5.09 9.25 -0.21
C ARG A 200 6.32 9.89 0.39
N GLY A 201 7.00 10.76 -0.34
CA GLY A 201 8.18 11.48 0.15
C GLY A 201 9.08 11.95 -0.99
N VAL A 202 10.20 12.52 -0.59
CA VAL A 202 11.20 13.12 -1.47
C VAL A 202 12.57 12.52 -1.17
N ALA A 203 13.59 12.82 -2.00
CA ALA A 203 14.97 12.42 -1.75
C ALA A 203 15.86 13.64 -1.61
N TYR A 204 16.75 13.62 -0.63
CA TYR A 204 17.76 14.65 -0.42
C TYR A 204 19.12 14.17 -0.92
N PHE A 205 19.87 15.08 -1.56
CA PHE A 205 21.22 14.80 -2.04
C PHE A 205 22.10 16.03 -1.92
N ALA A 206 23.22 15.91 -1.23
CA ALA A 206 24.29 16.89 -1.24
C ALA A 206 25.30 16.49 -2.32
N VAL A 207 25.63 17.42 -3.22
CA VAL A 207 26.63 17.18 -4.27
C VAL A 207 28.00 17.12 -3.61
N PRO A 208 28.74 16.01 -3.76
CA PRO A 208 30.08 15.91 -3.19
C PRO A 208 30.98 17.05 -3.67
N ASP A 209 31.78 17.58 -2.75
CA ASP A 209 32.77 18.63 -3.00
C ASP A 209 32.23 19.96 -3.56
N ALA A 210 30.91 20.15 -3.62
CA ALA A 210 30.32 21.42 -4.02
C ALA A 210 30.44 22.46 -2.89
N ASP A 211 30.69 23.72 -3.29
CA ASP A 211 30.60 24.83 -2.33
C ASP A 211 29.18 24.94 -1.77
N PRO A 212 28.96 24.82 -0.45
CA PRO A 212 27.62 24.90 0.15
C PRO A 212 26.86 26.21 -0.16
N ALA A 213 27.55 27.27 -0.50
CA ALA A 213 26.95 28.54 -0.90
C ALA A 213 26.47 28.55 -2.37
N GLN A 214 26.86 27.58 -3.16
CA GLN A 214 26.45 27.47 -4.55
C GLN A 214 25.03 26.96 -4.67
N LEU A 215 24.23 27.57 -5.53
CA LEU A 215 22.87 27.13 -5.81
C LEU A 215 22.88 25.65 -6.27
N CYS A 216 22.02 24.83 -5.65
CA CYS A 216 21.93 23.39 -5.90
C CYS A 216 23.18 22.57 -5.48
N ALA A 217 24.03 23.08 -4.59
CA ALA A 217 25.01 22.26 -3.89
C ALA A 217 24.35 21.15 -3.09
N ALA A 218 23.17 21.43 -2.53
CA ALA A 218 22.24 20.43 -2.02
C ALA A 218 20.89 20.55 -2.73
N ARG A 219 20.26 19.43 -3.02
CA ARG A 219 19.02 19.39 -3.76
C ARG A 219 18.02 18.39 -3.21
N VAL A 220 16.75 18.67 -3.46
CA VAL A 220 15.62 17.78 -3.16
C VAL A 220 15.03 17.30 -4.48
N PHE A 221 14.90 15.98 -4.61
CA PHE A 221 14.25 15.34 -5.76
C PHE A 221 12.86 14.91 -5.41
N GLU A 222 11.94 15.09 -6.33
CA GLU A 222 10.57 14.60 -6.27
C GLU A 222 10.16 13.97 -7.60
N GLY A 223 9.50 12.81 -7.52
CA GLY A 223 8.75 12.26 -8.64
C GLY A 223 7.32 12.76 -8.62
N THR A 224 6.77 13.10 -9.79
CA THR A 224 5.42 13.65 -9.90
C THR A 224 4.42 12.68 -10.50
N LEU A 225 3.12 12.91 -10.25
CA LEU A 225 2.04 12.08 -10.80
C LEU A 225 1.95 12.14 -12.32
N ASP A 226 2.46 13.19 -12.95
CA ASP A 226 2.54 13.32 -14.41
C ASP A 226 3.86 12.82 -15.02
N GLY A 227 4.63 12.05 -14.22
CA GLY A 227 5.81 11.34 -14.73
C GLY A 227 7.06 12.21 -14.91
N ARG A 228 7.21 13.32 -14.18
CA ARG A 228 8.45 14.10 -14.16
C ARG A 228 9.28 13.80 -12.91
N LEU A 229 10.58 13.86 -13.06
CA LEU A 229 11.54 13.92 -11.94
C LEU A 229 12.04 15.35 -11.81
N VAL A 230 11.73 15.99 -10.70
CA VAL A 230 12.05 17.40 -10.42
C VAL A 230 13.22 17.47 -9.44
N ALA A 231 14.10 18.47 -9.62
CA ALA A 231 15.19 18.81 -8.71
C ALA A 231 15.13 20.29 -8.33
N VAL A 232 15.03 20.57 -7.04
CA VAL A 232 15.07 21.93 -6.49
C VAL A 232 16.22 22.07 -5.50
N ASP A 233 16.75 23.28 -5.38
CA ASP A 233 17.73 23.65 -4.38
C ASP A 233 17.15 23.50 -2.97
N ALA A 234 17.82 22.79 -2.11
CA ALA A 234 17.32 22.44 -0.79
C ALA A 234 17.11 23.66 0.12
N GLU A 235 17.92 24.70 -0.02
CA GLU A 235 17.83 25.90 0.84
C GLU A 235 16.79 26.91 0.35
N SER A 236 16.64 27.06 -0.96
CA SER A 236 15.82 28.13 -1.57
C SER A 236 14.57 27.66 -2.30
N GLY A 237 14.44 26.35 -2.61
CA GLY A 237 13.34 25.80 -3.41
C GLY A 237 13.38 26.19 -4.90
N LYS A 238 14.44 26.85 -5.36
CA LYS A 238 14.59 27.24 -6.77
C LYS A 238 14.91 25.99 -7.61
N PRO A 239 14.37 25.88 -8.84
CA PRO A 239 14.74 24.79 -9.74
C PRO A 239 16.25 24.71 -9.99
N CYS A 240 16.81 23.52 -9.97
CA CYS A 240 18.20 23.26 -10.30
C CYS A 240 18.38 23.25 -11.83
N MET A 241 18.64 24.41 -12.43
CA MET A 241 18.65 24.60 -13.90
C MET A 241 19.65 23.72 -14.64
N SER A 242 20.67 23.16 -13.95
CA SER A 242 21.62 22.19 -14.51
C SER A 242 21.04 20.78 -14.59
N PHE A 243 19.88 20.51 -13.98
CA PHE A 243 19.21 19.21 -13.96
C PHE A 243 18.15 19.14 -15.07
N GLY A 244 18.41 18.31 -16.09
CA GLY A 244 17.52 18.16 -17.24
C GLY A 244 17.21 19.47 -17.95
N TYR A 245 15.95 19.72 -18.17
CA TYR A 245 15.47 20.98 -18.75
C TYR A 245 14.70 21.78 -17.70
N GLY A 246 15.22 22.91 -17.30
CA GLY A 246 14.55 23.78 -16.32
C GLY A 246 14.38 23.17 -14.92
N GLY A 247 15.30 22.31 -14.49
CA GLY A 247 15.25 21.65 -13.19
C GLY A 247 14.42 20.37 -13.18
N GLN A 248 14.10 19.79 -14.32
CA GLN A 248 13.27 18.59 -14.41
C GLN A 248 13.63 17.69 -15.59
N VAL A 249 13.26 16.42 -15.47
CA VAL A 249 13.37 15.39 -16.50
C VAL A 249 12.00 14.78 -16.73
N ASP A 250 11.61 14.60 -17.99
CA ASP A 250 10.44 13.82 -18.37
C ASP A 250 10.81 12.32 -18.41
N THR A 251 10.35 11.56 -17.40
CA THR A 251 10.61 10.12 -17.31
C THR A 251 9.72 9.30 -18.23
N ALA A 252 8.69 9.90 -18.81
CA ALA A 252 7.79 9.23 -19.77
C ALA A 252 8.40 9.15 -21.18
N THR A 253 9.58 9.71 -21.41
CA THR A 253 10.31 9.56 -22.67
C THR A 253 10.55 8.07 -22.96
N GLY A 254 10.06 7.58 -24.11
CA GLY A 254 10.15 6.15 -24.50
C GLY A 254 9.07 5.24 -23.92
N ILE A 255 8.19 5.73 -23.06
CA ILE A 255 7.06 4.93 -22.51
C ILE A 255 5.97 4.67 -23.57
N GLY A 256 5.88 5.55 -24.58
CA GLY A 256 4.86 5.47 -25.61
C GLY A 256 3.52 6.06 -25.17
N ARG A 257 2.51 5.88 -26.01
CA ARG A 257 1.19 6.46 -25.78
C ARG A 257 0.50 5.83 -24.55
N HIS A 258 -0.03 6.66 -23.67
CA HIS A 258 -0.83 6.27 -22.52
C HIS A 258 -1.82 7.37 -22.15
N ASP A 259 -2.89 7.00 -21.47
CA ASP A 259 -3.85 7.96 -20.95
C ASP A 259 -3.30 8.61 -19.67
N PRO A 260 -3.66 9.86 -19.35
CA PRO A 260 -3.29 10.50 -18.08
C PRO A 260 -3.66 9.64 -16.87
N GLY A 261 -2.81 9.59 -15.85
CA GLY A 261 -2.99 8.77 -14.65
C GLY A 261 -2.59 7.29 -14.79
N MET A 262 -2.25 6.82 -15.99
CA MET A 262 -1.77 5.44 -16.18
C MET A 262 -0.29 5.24 -15.81
N TYR A 263 0.48 6.31 -15.73
CA TYR A 263 1.91 6.31 -15.45
C TYR A 263 2.23 7.46 -14.52
N SER A 264 2.75 7.17 -13.34
CA SER A 264 3.02 8.18 -12.31
C SER A 264 4.16 7.77 -11.38
N ILE A 265 4.80 8.75 -10.74
CA ILE A 265 5.80 8.50 -9.70
C ILE A 265 5.17 8.87 -8.37
N THR A 266 4.91 7.89 -7.52
CA THR A 266 4.23 8.07 -6.23
C THR A 266 5.13 7.86 -5.02
N SER A 267 6.33 7.31 -5.24
CA SER A 267 7.29 6.99 -4.18
C SER A 267 8.57 7.82 -4.31
N PRO A 268 9.25 8.11 -3.18
CA PRO A 268 10.47 8.90 -3.23
C PRO A 268 11.55 8.20 -4.06
N PRO A 269 12.31 8.95 -4.87
CA PRO A 269 13.50 8.44 -5.55
C PRO A 269 14.55 7.92 -4.56
N THR A 270 15.37 6.96 -4.99
CA THR A 270 16.50 6.45 -4.22
C THR A 270 17.79 6.94 -4.84
N VAL A 271 18.66 7.59 -4.08
CA VAL A 271 19.91 8.16 -4.60
C VAL A 271 21.11 7.39 -4.05
N ILE A 272 21.83 6.69 -4.92
CA ILE A 272 23.02 5.91 -4.58
C ILE A 272 24.14 6.24 -5.56
N ARG A 273 25.32 6.55 -5.06
CA ARG A 273 26.52 6.93 -5.87
C ARG A 273 26.22 8.01 -6.91
N GLY A 274 25.39 9.00 -6.54
CA GLY A 274 25.02 10.08 -7.44
C GLY A 274 24.09 9.68 -8.59
N VAL A 275 23.45 8.52 -8.50
CA VAL A 275 22.40 8.08 -9.43
C VAL A 275 21.05 8.13 -8.73
N VAL A 276 20.11 8.87 -9.30
CA VAL A 276 18.71 8.95 -8.85
C VAL A 276 17.93 7.85 -9.54
N VAL A 277 17.54 6.85 -8.79
CA VAL A 277 16.77 5.70 -9.28
C VAL A 277 15.29 5.94 -9.05
N VAL A 278 14.48 5.80 -10.09
CA VAL A 278 13.04 5.95 -10.08
C VAL A 278 12.34 4.72 -10.66
N GLY A 279 11.28 4.32 -10.00
CA GLY A 279 10.27 3.41 -10.51
C GLY A 279 8.94 4.13 -10.64
N HIS A 280 7.97 3.47 -11.23
CA HIS A 280 6.70 4.08 -11.59
C HIS A 280 5.54 3.22 -11.13
N GLN A 281 4.47 3.87 -10.73
CA GLN A 281 3.17 3.23 -10.58
C GLN A 281 2.50 3.16 -11.95
N ILE A 282 2.21 1.96 -12.40
CA ILE A 282 1.39 1.70 -13.58
C ILE A 282 -0.02 1.39 -13.10
N LEU A 283 -1.04 1.98 -13.70
CA LEU A 283 -2.43 1.78 -13.29
C LEU A 283 -2.84 0.31 -13.50
N ASP A 284 -3.33 -0.33 -12.42
CA ASP A 284 -3.57 -1.77 -12.37
C ASP A 284 -4.65 -2.27 -13.29
N GLY A 285 -4.51 -3.55 -13.68
CA GLY A 285 -5.57 -4.44 -14.12
C GLY A 285 -6.34 -4.10 -15.38
N GLN A 286 -5.98 -3.01 -16.04
CA GLN A 286 -6.87 -2.41 -17.02
C GLN A 286 -6.65 -2.94 -18.43
N LYS A 287 -5.40 -3.05 -18.85
CA LYS A 287 -5.05 -3.39 -20.24
C LYS A 287 -3.74 -4.18 -20.27
N ARG A 288 -3.65 -5.18 -21.14
CA ARG A 288 -2.37 -5.85 -21.42
C ARG A 288 -1.36 -4.86 -22.02
N ASP A 289 -1.81 -3.96 -22.88
CA ASP A 289 -1.02 -2.87 -23.43
C ASP A 289 -0.96 -1.67 -22.46
N ALA A 290 -0.44 -1.90 -21.25
CA ALA A 290 -0.17 -0.85 -20.26
C ALA A 290 1.21 -0.21 -20.50
N PRO A 291 1.51 0.97 -19.93
CA PRO A 291 2.85 1.52 -19.91
C PRO A 291 3.90 0.54 -19.40
N SER A 292 5.16 0.78 -19.75
CA SER A 292 6.29 -0.02 -19.29
C SER A 292 6.55 0.15 -17.80
N GLY A 293 6.91 -0.92 -17.11
CA GLY A 293 7.45 -0.90 -15.76
C GLY A 293 8.97 -0.65 -15.70
N VAL A 294 9.57 -0.08 -16.75
CA VAL A 294 11.01 0.22 -16.83
C VAL A 294 11.48 0.99 -15.60
N ILE A 295 12.65 0.61 -15.07
CA ILE A 295 13.32 1.32 -14.00
C ILE A 295 14.43 2.20 -14.59
N GLN A 296 14.51 3.45 -14.17
CA GLN A 296 15.41 4.43 -14.76
C GLN A 296 16.36 5.01 -13.71
N GLY A 297 17.62 5.16 -14.09
CA GLY A 297 18.66 5.79 -13.29
C GLY A 297 19.17 7.07 -13.95
N TYR A 298 19.08 8.18 -13.24
CA TYR A 298 19.50 9.51 -13.73
C TYR A 298 20.69 10.03 -12.94
N ASP A 299 21.58 10.75 -13.62
CA ASP A 299 22.66 11.48 -12.95
C ASP A 299 22.08 12.56 -12.02
N ALA A 300 22.46 12.54 -10.75
CA ALA A 300 21.89 13.42 -9.74
C ALA A 300 22.23 14.91 -9.95
N VAL A 301 23.26 15.24 -10.73
CA VAL A 301 23.68 16.62 -11.00
C VAL A 301 23.09 17.14 -12.29
N SER A 302 23.21 16.37 -13.37
CA SER A 302 22.84 16.81 -14.71
C SER A 302 21.44 16.36 -15.16
N GLY A 303 20.82 15.39 -14.48
CA GLY A 303 19.55 14.78 -14.93
C GLY A 303 19.67 13.93 -16.19
N LYS A 304 20.89 13.66 -16.68
CA LYS A 304 21.08 12.78 -17.83
C LYS A 304 20.73 11.35 -17.46
N LEU A 305 19.97 10.66 -18.33
CA LEU A 305 19.71 9.23 -18.19
C LEU A 305 21.04 8.48 -18.25
N ARG A 306 21.37 7.75 -17.19
CA ARG A 306 22.53 6.88 -17.09
C ARG A 306 22.24 5.50 -17.64
N TRP A 307 21.08 4.97 -17.29
CA TRP A 307 20.60 3.67 -17.72
C TRP A 307 19.06 3.56 -17.55
N ALA A 308 18.48 2.61 -18.29
CA ALA A 308 17.07 2.25 -18.17
C ALA A 308 16.96 0.72 -18.21
N TRP A 309 16.59 0.10 -17.10
CA TRP A 309 16.42 -1.34 -17.07
C TRP A 309 15.02 -1.73 -17.54
N ASP A 310 14.92 -2.11 -18.82
CA ASP A 310 13.76 -2.75 -19.41
C ASP A 310 13.95 -4.27 -19.33
N MET A 311 13.28 -4.92 -18.38
CA MET A 311 13.50 -6.33 -18.06
C MET A 311 13.22 -7.30 -19.23
N ALA A 312 12.41 -6.90 -20.19
CA ALA A 312 12.13 -7.71 -21.37
C ALA A 312 13.16 -7.51 -22.51
N ARG A 313 14.11 -6.62 -22.33
CA ARG A 313 15.23 -6.40 -23.26
C ARG A 313 16.54 -6.83 -22.59
N PRO A 314 17.12 -7.98 -22.93
CA PRO A 314 18.36 -8.47 -22.29
C PRO A 314 19.54 -7.51 -22.35
N ASP A 315 19.62 -6.66 -23.39
CA ASP A 315 20.66 -5.66 -23.60
C ASP A 315 20.22 -4.25 -23.16
N GLY A 316 19.16 -4.15 -22.41
CA GLY A 316 18.27 -3.00 -22.23
C GLY A 316 18.75 -1.89 -21.31
N ALA A 317 20.04 -1.59 -21.22
CA ALA A 317 20.52 -0.39 -20.50
C ALA A 317 20.39 0.92 -21.30
N ALA A 318 20.11 0.84 -22.60
CA ALA A 318 19.93 1.99 -23.47
C ALA A 318 18.46 2.36 -23.65
N PRO A 319 18.13 3.67 -23.80
CA PRO A 319 16.79 4.07 -24.17
C PRO A 319 16.39 3.49 -25.54
N PRO A 320 15.09 3.29 -25.82
CA PRO A 320 14.64 2.85 -27.13
C PRO A 320 15.02 3.87 -28.21
N ALA A 321 15.20 3.40 -29.44
CA ALA A 321 15.45 4.26 -30.57
C ALA A 321 14.26 5.21 -30.84
N LEU A 322 14.51 6.27 -31.60
CA LEU A 322 13.46 7.21 -31.95
C LEU A 322 12.29 6.49 -32.66
N GLY A 323 11.10 6.61 -32.10
CA GLY A 323 9.88 5.94 -32.60
C GLY A 323 9.63 4.56 -31.99
N GLU A 324 10.54 4.03 -31.20
CA GLU A 324 10.34 2.82 -30.41
C GLU A 324 9.93 3.13 -28.97
N THR A 325 9.43 2.11 -28.26
CA THR A 325 9.07 2.21 -26.85
C THR A 325 9.74 1.12 -26.03
N TYR A 326 9.84 1.35 -24.71
CA TYR A 326 10.14 0.28 -23.77
C TYR A 326 9.07 -0.81 -23.83
N SER A 327 9.41 -2.00 -23.36
CA SER A 327 8.50 -3.15 -23.32
C SER A 327 7.28 -2.84 -22.45
N ARG A 328 6.10 -3.01 -23.04
CA ARG A 328 4.84 -2.59 -22.42
C ARG A 328 4.27 -3.66 -21.49
N GLY A 329 3.60 -3.23 -20.41
CA GLY A 329 2.91 -4.10 -19.46
C GLY A 329 3.82 -4.94 -18.57
N THR A 330 5.11 -4.59 -18.49
CA THR A 330 6.08 -5.29 -17.64
C THR A 330 5.90 -4.99 -16.16
N PRO A 331 6.40 -5.85 -15.23
CA PRO A 331 6.42 -5.56 -13.80
C PRO A 331 6.97 -4.17 -13.49
N ASN A 332 6.38 -3.50 -12.53
CA ASN A 332 6.73 -2.13 -12.16
C ASN A 332 7.20 -2.03 -10.70
N MET A 333 7.81 -0.90 -10.33
CA MET A 333 8.15 -0.57 -8.96
C MET A 333 7.41 0.70 -8.54
N TRP A 334 6.27 0.56 -7.89
CA TRP A 334 5.49 1.67 -7.37
C TRP A 334 5.84 2.08 -5.94
N THR A 335 6.61 1.24 -5.24
CA THR A 335 7.07 1.50 -3.87
C THR A 335 8.54 1.95 -3.85
N THR A 336 9.10 2.16 -2.66
CA THR A 336 10.44 2.73 -2.45
C THR A 336 11.51 1.64 -2.47
N ALA A 337 12.60 1.86 -3.21
CA ALA A 337 13.78 1.00 -3.18
C ALA A 337 14.67 1.29 -1.96
N SER A 338 15.48 0.30 -1.58
CA SER A 338 16.60 0.46 -0.65
C SER A 338 17.91 0.51 -1.42
N GLY A 339 18.97 1.04 -0.82
CA GLY A 339 20.26 1.12 -1.49
C GLY A 339 21.45 0.94 -0.54
N ASP A 340 22.50 0.34 -1.07
CA ASP A 340 23.77 0.09 -0.40
C ASP A 340 24.90 0.83 -1.14
N GLU A 341 25.39 1.92 -0.55
CA GLU A 341 26.45 2.73 -1.12
C GLU A 341 27.76 1.96 -1.27
N GLN A 342 28.09 1.06 -0.34
CA GLN A 342 29.34 0.29 -0.39
C GLN A 342 29.30 -0.73 -1.52
N LEU A 343 28.20 -1.48 -1.62
CA LEU A 343 28.05 -2.48 -2.68
C LEU A 343 27.73 -1.86 -4.02
N GLY A 344 27.16 -0.63 -4.03
CA GLY A 344 26.64 -0.01 -5.25
C GLY A 344 25.40 -0.71 -5.78
N LEU A 345 24.61 -1.31 -4.90
CA LEU A 345 23.40 -2.03 -5.25
C LEU A 345 22.15 -1.28 -4.80
N VAL A 346 21.15 -1.28 -5.65
CA VAL A 346 19.78 -0.83 -5.32
C VAL A 346 18.85 -2.02 -5.37
N TYR A 347 18.02 -2.18 -4.34
CA TYR A 347 17.11 -3.31 -4.19
C TYR A 347 15.69 -2.85 -4.52
N LEU A 348 15.17 -3.35 -5.62
CA LEU A 348 13.92 -2.95 -6.24
C LEU A 348 12.81 -3.93 -5.88
N PRO A 349 11.84 -3.56 -5.02
CA PRO A 349 10.66 -4.39 -4.77
C PRO A 349 9.66 -4.23 -5.92
N LEU A 350 9.59 -5.24 -6.79
CA LEU A 350 8.73 -5.21 -7.96
C LEU A 350 7.31 -5.70 -7.66
N GLY A 351 6.35 -5.11 -8.33
CA GLY A 351 5.00 -5.59 -8.44
C GLY A 351 4.83 -6.65 -9.52
N VAL A 352 3.59 -6.92 -9.87
CA VAL A 352 3.20 -7.83 -10.93
C VAL A 352 3.15 -7.08 -12.28
N SER A 353 3.15 -7.81 -13.40
CA SER A 353 2.93 -7.23 -14.72
C SER A 353 1.43 -7.00 -14.99
N ALA A 354 1.08 -6.10 -15.89
CA ALA A 354 -0.28 -5.99 -16.39
C ALA A 354 -0.66 -7.27 -17.17
N VAL A 355 -1.74 -7.89 -16.89
CA VAL A 355 -2.93 -7.68 -16.11
C VAL A 355 -2.77 -8.42 -14.77
N ASP A 356 -3.12 -7.78 -13.62
CA ASP A 356 -2.74 -8.25 -12.28
C ASP A 356 -3.27 -9.63 -11.95
N TYR A 357 -4.51 -9.93 -12.32
CA TYR A 357 -5.22 -11.15 -11.95
C TYR A 357 -5.27 -12.21 -13.08
N TRP A 358 -4.46 -12.01 -14.14
CA TRP A 358 -4.41 -12.91 -15.29
C TRP A 358 -2.98 -13.11 -15.78
N SER A 359 -2.51 -14.35 -15.82
CA SER A 359 -1.11 -14.67 -16.18
C SER A 359 -0.92 -15.27 -17.56
N GLY A 360 -1.98 -15.71 -18.23
CA GLY A 360 -1.90 -16.42 -19.50
C GLY A 360 -1.33 -15.65 -20.68
N SER A 361 -1.17 -14.32 -20.53
CA SER A 361 -0.53 -13.47 -21.55
C SER A 361 0.86 -12.99 -21.17
N ARG A 362 1.40 -13.40 -20.01
CA ARG A 362 2.73 -13.00 -19.54
C ARG A 362 3.82 -13.77 -20.27
N SER A 363 4.85 -13.05 -20.71
CA SER A 363 6.08 -13.65 -21.22
C SER A 363 6.86 -14.35 -20.10
N GLU A 364 7.82 -15.20 -20.44
CA GLU A 364 8.66 -15.88 -19.46
C GLU A 364 9.48 -14.90 -18.62
N VAL A 365 9.92 -13.78 -19.19
CA VAL A 365 10.65 -12.73 -18.47
C VAL A 365 9.74 -12.02 -17.48
N GLU A 366 8.49 -11.74 -17.85
CA GLU A 366 7.51 -11.17 -16.92
C GLU A 366 7.21 -12.13 -15.78
N LYS A 367 7.07 -13.43 -16.05
CA LYS A 367 6.91 -14.46 -15.03
C LYS A 367 8.12 -14.56 -14.10
N GLN A 368 9.34 -14.36 -14.62
CA GLN A 368 10.59 -14.41 -13.86
C GLN A 368 10.71 -13.27 -12.86
N PHE A 369 10.40 -12.04 -13.28
CA PHE A 369 10.63 -10.84 -12.46
C PHE A 369 9.39 -10.33 -11.72
N ALA A 370 8.20 -10.80 -12.06
CA ALA A 370 6.99 -10.41 -11.34
C ALA A 370 7.09 -10.77 -9.85
N THR A 371 6.64 -9.88 -8.98
CA THR A 371 6.59 -10.05 -7.52
C THR A 371 7.93 -10.51 -6.94
N SER A 372 9.01 -9.87 -7.42
CA SER A 372 10.41 -10.20 -7.07
C SER A 372 11.12 -9.00 -6.44
N LEU A 373 12.06 -9.28 -5.54
CA LEU A 373 13.10 -8.33 -5.19
C LEU A 373 14.26 -8.46 -6.16
N VAL A 374 14.62 -7.38 -6.84
CA VAL A 374 15.73 -7.36 -7.80
C VAL A 374 16.83 -6.43 -7.31
N ALA A 375 18.06 -6.90 -7.24
CA ALA A 375 19.22 -6.04 -7.00
C ALA A 375 19.81 -5.60 -8.34
N ILE A 376 19.98 -4.29 -8.51
CA ILE A 376 20.61 -3.70 -9.69
C ILE A 376 21.94 -3.05 -9.26
N ASP A 377 22.99 -3.29 -10.04
CA ASP A 377 24.20 -2.49 -9.97
C ASP A 377 23.88 -1.06 -10.44
N VAL A 378 24.02 -0.10 -9.55
CA VAL A 378 23.59 1.27 -9.79
C VAL A 378 24.40 1.99 -10.86
N THR A 379 25.62 1.52 -11.12
CA THR A 379 26.52 2.14 -12.13
C THR A 379 26.15 1.70 -13.54
N SER A 380 25.85 0.41 -13.72
CA SER A 380 25.58 -0.18 -15.02
C SER A 380 24.10 -0.33 -15.36
N GLY A 381 23.20 -0.28 -14.36
CA GLY A 381 21.78 -0.56 -14.53
C GLY A 381 21.45 -2.04 -14.77
N LYS A 382 22.42 -2.94 -14.58
CA LYS A 382 22.23 -4.37 -14.81
C LYS A 382 21.79 -5.11 -13.55
N PRO A 383 20.88 -6.07 -13.64
CA PRO A 383 20.51 -6.89 -12.51
C PRO A 383 21.69 -7.76 -12.06
N ALA A 384 21.99 -7.72 -10.76
CA ALA A 384 22.99 -8.57 -10.13
C ALA A 384 22.38 -9.90 -9.69
N TRP A 385 21.17 -9.86 -9.14
CA TRP A 385 20.39 -11.02 -8.74
C TRP A 385 18.91 -10.65 -8.56
N HIS A 386 18.06 -11.66 -8.50
CA HIS A 386 16.65 -11.49 -8.12
C HIS A 386 16.20 -12.64 -7.21
N PHE A 387 15.19 -12.35 -6.39
CA PHE A 387 14.51 -13.34 -5.54
C PHE A 387 13.00 -13.17 -5.68
N GLN A 388 12.33 -14.19 -6.19
CA GLN A 388 10.89 -14.16 -6.39
C GLN A 388 10.15 -14.59 -5.14
N THR A 389 9.23 -13.75 -4.64
CA THR A 389 8.47 -14.02 -3.43
C THR A 389 7.12 -14.70 -3.68
N VAL A 390 6.60 -14.61 -4.91
CA VAL A 390 5.39 -15.31 -5.36
C VAL A 390 5.56 -15.75 -6.80
N HIS A 391 5.50 -17.06 -7.05
CA HIS A 391 5.56 -17.60 -8.38
C HIS A 391 4.23 -17.41 -9.11
N ASN A 392 4.31 -16.92 -10.34
CA ASN A 392 3.17 -16.68 -11.22
C ASN A 392 1.98 -16.02 -10.51
N ASP A 393 2.25 -14.85 -9.91
CA ASP A 393 1.30 -14.11 -9.10
C ASP A 393 0.06 -13.71 -9.90
N VAL A 394 -1.11 -14.15 -9.44
CA VAL A 394 -2.44 -13.82 -9.98
C VAL A 394 -3.37 -13.26 -8.88
N TRP A 395 -2.79 -12.80 -7.77
CA TRP A 395 -3.50 -12.29 -6.59
C TRP A 395 -3.10 -10.87 -6.24
N ASP A 396 -2.22 -10.25 -7.04
CA ASP A 396 -1.69 -8.91 -6.77
C ASP A 396 -0.91 -8.85 -5.44
N TYR A 397 0.04 -9.77 -5.29
CA TYR A 397 0.93 -9.83 -4.12
C TYR A 397 2.19 -8.97 -4.28
N ASP A 398 2.13 -7.91 -5.06
CA ASP A 398 3.20 -6.93 -5.22
C ASP A 398 4.05 -6.75 -3.98
N LEU A 399 5.34 -6.56 -4.14
CA LEU A 399 6.20 -6.14 -3.06
C LEU A 399 5.95 -4.66 -2.74
N GLY A 400 5.07 -4.41 -1.78
CA GLY A 400 4.69 -3.08 -1.31
C GLY A 400 5.59 -2.53 -0.19
N SER A 401 6.70 -3.21 0.12
CA SER A 401 7.56 -2.85 1.25
C SER A 401 8.99 -2.61 0.83
N GLN A 402 9.57 -1.52 1.31
CA GLN A 402 11.01 -1.26 1.22
C GLN A 402 11.78 -2.29 2.05
N ALA A 403 12.77 -2.97 1.45
CA ALA A 403 13.64 -3.89 2.17
C ALA A 403 14.50 -3.13 3.20
N THR A 404 14.62 -3.67 4.41
CA THR A 404 15.50 -3.10 5.45
C THR A 404 16.88 -3.74 5.38
N LEU A 405 17.92 -2.93 5.21
CA LEU A 405 19.30 -3.43 5.20
C LEU A 405 19.82 -3.52 6.63
N ALA A 406 20.31 -4.71 6.98
CA ALA A 406 20.90 -5.01 8.27
C ALA A 406 22.02 -6.03 8.07
N ASP A 407 22.78 -6.32 9.12
CA ASP A 407 23.61 -7.50 9.12
C ASP A 407 22.87 -8.61 9.87
N PHE A 408 23.09 -9.82 9.45
CA PHE A 408 22.39 -10.98 9.98
C PHE A 408 23.35 -12.18 10.08
N PRO A 409 23.23 -13.03 11.10
CA PRO A 409 24.07 -14.22 11.18
C PRO A 409 23.75 -15.19 10.04
N ASP A 410 24.78 -15.66 9.36
CA ASP A 410 24.66 -16.74 8.40
C ASP A 410 24.57 -18.11 9.11
N LYS A 411 24.55 -19.19 8.34
CA LYS A 411 24.47 -20.56 8.87
C LYS A 411 25.66 -20.96 9.77
N THR A 412 26.77 -20.24 9.70
CA THR A 412 27.96 -20.45 10.55
C THR A 412 27.95 -19.59 11.80
N GLY A 413 26.97 -18.68 11.92
CA GLY A 413 26.89 -17.66 12.96
C GLY A 413 27.69 -16.40 12.69
N GLN A 414 28.36 -16.30 11.52
CA GLN A 414 29.05 -15.08 11.12
C GLN A 414 28.07 -14.01 10.68
N SER A 415 28.25 -12.78 11.17
CA SER A 415 27.45 -11.63 10.75
C SER A 415 27.80 -11.22 9.32
N VAL A 416 26.83 -11.28 8.43
CA VAL A 416 26.98 -10.95 7.01
C VAL A 416 25.99 -9.86 6.58
N PRO A 417 26.34 -9.05 5.56
CA PRO A 417 25.41 -8.08 4.99
C PRO A 417 24.12 -8.75 4.49
N ALA A 418 22.99 -8.38 5.06
CA ALA A 418 21.69 -8.95 4.77
C ALA A 418 20.63 -7.87 4.51
N LEU A 419 19.51 -8.29 4.00
CA LEU A 419 18.28 -7.49 3.93
C LEU A 419 17.09 -8.30 4.47
N VAL A 420 16.14 -7.60 5.05
CA VAL A 420 14.89 -8.15 5.59
C VAL A 420 13.74 -7.58 4.78
N LEU A 421 12.98 -8.45 4.15
CA LEU A 421 11.89 -8.10 3.23
C LEU A 421 10.56 -8.69 3.71
N PRO A 422 9.65 -7.88 4.26
CA PRO A 422 8.27 -8.31 4.48
C PRO A 422 7.49 -8.30 3.15
N SER A 423 6.63 -9.30 2.95
CA SER A 423 5.79 -9.44 1.77
C SER A 423 4.31 -9.22 2.07
N LYS A 424 3.48 -8.93 1.05
CA LYS A 424 2.01 -8.84 1.19
C LYS A 424 1.39 -10.14 1.72
N ARG A 425 2.02 -11.30 1.50
CA ARG A 425 1.60 -12.58 2.07
C ARG A 425 1.83 -12.69 3.58
N GLY A 426 2.68 -11.81 4.15
CA GLY A 426 3.07 -11.86 5.54
C GLY A 426 4.30 -12.72 5.83
N ASP A 427 4.94 -13.28 4.83
CA ASP A 427 6.26 -13.88 4.96
C ASP A 427 7.31 -12.77 5.12
N ILE A 428 8.32 -13.02 5.92
CA ILE A 428 9.49 -12.16 6.06
C ILE A 428 10.70 -12.95 5.54
N PHE A 429 11.26 -12.50 4.43
CA PHE A 429 12.44 -13.10 3.82
C PHE A 429 13.70 -12.39 4.33
N VAL A 430 14.74 -13.17 4.67
CA VAL A 430 16.06 -12.66 5.05
C VAL A 430 17.06 -13.15 4.01
N LEU A 431 17.61 -12.22 3.22
CA LEU A 431 18.46 -12.54 2.08
C LEU A 431 19.84 -11.88 2.24
N GLY A 432 20.88 -12.51 1.72
CA GLY A 432 22.20 -11.92 1.58
C GLY A 432 22.17 -10.75 0.59
N ARG A 433 22.65 -9.58 0.99
CA ARG A 433 22.63 -8.35 0.11
C ARG A 433 23.43 -8.51 -1.17
N ARG A 434 24.51 -9.31 -1.16
CA ARG A 434 25.40 -9.50 -2.32
C ARG A 434 24.85 -10.48 -3.34
N THR A 435 24.13 -11.53 -2.89
CA THR A 435 23.81 -12.70 -3.72
C THR A 435 22.32 -12.95 -3.88
N GLY A 436 21.49 -12.37 -3.00
CA GLY A 436 20.05 -12.67 -2.95
C GLY A 436 19.73 -14.05 -2.35
N GLU A 437 20.73 -14.82 -1.90
CA GLU A 437 20.51 -16.12 -1.30
C GLU A 437 19.85 -16.01 0.07
N PRO A 438 18.86 -16.88 0.37
CA PRO A 438 18.23 -16.91 1.67
C PRO A 438 19.21 -17.28 2.80
N LEU A 439 19.33 -16.41 3.80
CA LEU A 439 20.08 -16.67 5.03
C LEU A 439 19.25 -17.45 6.05
N VAL A 440 17.95 -17.36 5.96
CA VAL A 440 16.97 -18.19 6.69
C VAL A 440 16.26 -19.10 5.69
N GLY A 441 15.95 -20.33 6.09
CA GLY A 441 15.35 -21.32 5.21
C GLY A 441 14.11 -20.80 4.49
N VAL A 442 14.03 -21.08 3.19
CA VAL A 442 12.84 -20.87 2.36
C VAL A 442 12.45 -22.22 1.80
N GLU A 443 11.21 -22.62 1.99
CA GLU A 443 10.67 -23.91 1.59
C GLU A 443 9.64 -23.71 0.47
N GLU A 444 9.81 -24.46 -0.62
CA GLU A 444 8.78 -24.58 -1.65
C GLU A 444 7.67 -25.52 -1.14
N ARG A 445 6.52 -24.96 -0.82
CA ARG A 445 5.38 -25.73 -0.31
C ARG A 445 4.29 -25.83 -1.37
N PRO A 446 3.66 -27.00 -1.54
CA PRO A 446 2.49 -27.15 -2.40
C PRO A 446 1.38 -26.16 -2.01
N VAL A 447 0.72 -25.62 -3.02
CA VAL A 447 -0.42 -24.71 -2.84
C VAL A 447 -1.66 -25.24 -3.55
N PRO A 448 -2.88 -24.84 -3.11
CA PRO A 448 -4.12 -25.26 -3.73
C PRO A 448 -4.11 -24.99 -5.24
N GLN A 449 -4.57 -25.96 -6.00
CA GLN A 449 -4.67 -25.93 -7.46
C GLN A 449 -6.10 -25.66 -7.88
N GLY A 450 -6.31 -25.34 -9.16
CA GLY A 450 -7.63 -25.02 -9.70
C GLY A 450 -7.82 -23.52 -9.95
N GLY A 451 -9.07 -23.06 -9.98
CA GLY A 451 -9.41 -21.66 -10.27
C GLY A 451 -9.52 -21.34 -11.75
N VAL A 452 -9.38 -20.05 -12.10
CA VAL A 452 -9.66 -19.56 -13.46
C VAL A 452 -8.58 -19.95 -14.47
N GLU A 453 -7.31 -20.03 -14.04
CA GLU A 453 -6.17 -20.40 -14.88
C GLU A 453 -5.41 -21.62 -14.29
N PRO A 454 -6.03 -22.80 -14.28
CA PRO A 454 -5.43 -23.95 -13.61
C PRO A 454 -4.09 -24.41 -14.22
N LYS A 455 -3.86 -24.17 -15.50
CA LYS A 455 -2.60 -24.53 -16.18
C LYS A 455 -1.45 -23.56 -15.86
N GLU A 456 -1.75 -22.32 -15.57
CA GLU A 456 -0.78 -21.26 -15.28
C GLU A 456 -0.47 -21.14 -13.78
N ARG A 457 -1.20 -21.87 -12.93
CA ARG A 457 -1.01 -21.81 -11.48
C ARG A 457 0.30 -22.51 -11.08
N ALA A 458 1.13 -21.81 -10.30
CA ALA A 458 2.32 -22.42 -9.73
C ALA A 458 1.94 -23.58 -8.81
N LYS A 459 2.68 -24.69 -8.89
CA LYS A 459 2.44 -25.89 -8.05
C LYS A 459 2.85 -25.66 -6.61
N THR A 460 3.88 -24.86 -6.41
CA THR A 460 4.44 -24.50 -5.10
C THR A 460 4.60 -23.00 -4.98
N GLN A 461 4.79 -22.54 -3.77
CA GLN A 461 5.16 -21.16 -3.46
C GLN A 461 6.28 -21.15 -2.42
N PRO A 462 7.18 -20.16 -2.43
CA PRO A 462 8.23 -20.03 -1.43
C PRO A 462 7.65 -19.52 -0.11
N PHE A 463 7.94 -20.22 1.00
CA PHE A 463 7.56 -19.86 2.34
C PHE A 463 8.82 -19.67 3.20
N SER A 464 8.93 -18.52 3.85
CA SER A 464 10.02 -18.28 4.78
C SER A 464 9.84 -19.05 6.08
N SER A 465 10.93 -19.65 6.59
CA SER A 465 10.97 -20.27 7.93
C SER A 465 11.22 -19.26 9.05
N TYR A 466 11.40 -17.97 8.72
CA TYR A 466 11.56 -16.89 9.68
C TYR A 466 10.22 -16.53 10.35
N HIS A 467 10.24 -15.55 11.25
CA HIS A 467 9.00 -15.02 11.83
C HIS A 467 8.01 -14.65 10.74
N THR A 468 6.76 -15.00 10.96
CA THR A 468 5.69 -14.67 10.02
C THR A 468 4.72 -13.69 10.63
N LEU A 469 4.28 -12.76 9.81
CA LEU A 469 3.15 -11.90 10.09
C LEU A 469 1.84 -12.52 9.53
N ARG A 470 1.90 -13.71 8.95
CA ARG A 470 0.73 -14.44 8.46
C ARG A 470 -0.21 -14.77 9.63
N ARG A 471 -1.49 -14.59 9.37
CA ARG A 471 -2.54 -15.09 10.25
C ARG A 471 -3.03 -16.45 9.74
N PRO A 472 -3.63 -17.26 10.60
CA PRO A 472 -4.35 -18.45 10.14
C PRO A 472 -5.33 -18.10 9.03
N ASP A 473 -5.52 -19.04 8.10
CA ASP A 473 -6.50 -18.87 7.03
C ASP A 473 -7.90 -18.69 7.62
N LEU A 474 -8.70 -17.87 6.96
CA LEU A 474 -10.09 -17.69 7.36
C LEU A 474 -10.88 -18.96 7.14
N THR A 475 -11.70 -19.27 8.10
CA THR A 475 -12.71 -20.31 8.02
C THR A 475 -14.10 -19.68 7.87
N GLU A 476 -15.09 -20.48 7.53
CA GLU A 476 -16.48 -20.02 7.49
C GLU A 476 -16.94 -19.43 8.85
N ARG A 477 -16.38 -19.93 9.97
CA ARG A 477 -16.71 -19.44 11.34
C ARG A 477 -16.26 -18.00 11.55
N ASP A 478 -15.21 -17.56 10.83
CA ASP A 478 -14.68 -16.20 10.92
C ASP A 478 -15.53 -15.18 10.16
N MET A 479 -16.53 -15.65 9.40
CA MET A 479 -17.46 -14.78 8.69
C MET A 479 -18.44 -14.17 9.67
N TRP A 480 -18.34 -12.86 9.80
CA TRP A 480 -19.15 -12.05 10.70
C TRP A 480 -20.27 -11.33 9.95
N GLY A 481 -21.36 -11.01 10.64
CA GLY A 481 -22.47 -10.20 10.11
C GLY A 481 -23.14 -9.36 11.20
N ILE A 482 -23.73 -8.23 10.80
CA ILE A 482 -24.50 -7.35 11.71
C ILE A 482 -25.72 -8.06 12.29
N SER A 483 -26.29 -8.98 11.52
CA SER A 483 -27.42 -9.82 11.93
C SER A 483 -27.15 -11.28 11.57
N PRO A 484 -27.89 -12.24 12.13
CA PRO A 484 -27.79 -13.64 11.73
C PRO A 484 -28.05 -13.89 10.24
N ILE A 485 -28.93 -13.13 9.62
CA ILE A 485 -29.21 -13.23 8.17
C ILE A 485 -28.00 -12.72 7.38
N ASP A 486 -27.43 -11.60 7.75
CA ASP A 486 -26.26 -11.02 7.14
C ASP A 486 -25.04 -11.95 7.29
N GLN A 487 -24.83 -12.53 8.47
CA GLN A 487 -23.80 -13.54 8.71
C GLN A 487 -24.01 -14.78 7.83
N MET A 488 -25.23 -15.25 7.69
CA MET A 488 -25.55 -16.38 6.79
C MET A 488 -25.19 -16.03 5.34
N VAL A 489 -25.54 -14.83 4.88
CA VAL A 489 -25.18 -14.37 3.53
C VAL A 489 -23.66 -14.31 3.36
N CYS A 490 -22.93 -13.78 4.34
CA CYS A 490 -21.48 -13.73 4.32
C CYS A 490 -20.86 -15.15 4.27
N ARG A 491 -21.37 -16.10 5.02
CA ARG A 491 -20.93 -17.51 4.97
C ARG A 491 -21.22 -18.18 3.63
N ILE A 492 -22.40 -17.93 3.06
CA ILE A 492 -22.75 -18.42 1.71
C ILE A 492 -21.79 -17.82 0.67
N GLN A 493 -21.49 -16.54 0.75
CA GLN A 493 -20.55 -15.88 -0.14
C GLN A 493 -19.13 -16.45 0.02
N PHE A 494 -18.68 -16.67 1.26
CA PHE A 494 -17.39 -17.29 1.56
C PHE A 494 -17.26 -18.68 0.89
N ARG A 495 -18.28 -19.54 1.03
CA ARG A 495 -18.29 -20.86 0.39
C ARG A 495 -18.33 -20.77 -1.13
N ARG A 496 -19.12 -19.83 -1.68
CA ARG A 496 -19.23 -19.62 -3.14
C ARG A 496 -17.95 -19.05 -3.77
N ALA A 497 -17.15 -18.35 -3.00
CA ALA A 497 -15.90 -17.78 -3.48
C ALA A 497 -14.77 -18.81 -3.59
N ASP A 498 -15.00 -20.06 -3.21
CA ASP A 498 -13.97 -21.11 -3.15
C ASP A 498 -12.69 -20.59 -2.47
N TYR A 499 -12.86 -20.05 -1.27
CA TYR A 499 -11.79 -19.39 -0.54
C TYR A 499 -10.57 -20.30 -0.28
N GLN A 500 -10.80 -21.62 -0.23
CA GLN A 500 -9.72 -22.59 -0.08
C GLN A 500 -8.77 -22.60 -1.29
N GLY A 501 -9.27 -22.27 -2.50
CA GLY A 501 -8.42 -22.05 -3.67
C GLY A 501 -7.57 -20.77 -3.59
N MET A 502 -7.93 -19.83 -2.71
CA MET A 502 -7.19 -18.61 -2.42
C MET A 502 -6.39 -18.70 -1.11
N ALA A 503 -6.20 -19.90 -0.54
CA ALA A 503 -5.54 -20.13 0.75
C ALA A 503 -4.07 -19.68 0.79
N VAL A 504 -3.83 -18.47 0.37
CA VAL A 504 -2.62 -17.74 0.60
C VAL A 504 -3.00 -16.50 1.38
N SER A 505 -2.97 -16.69 2.68
CA SER A 505 -2.90 -15.70 3.73
C SER A 505 -3.54 -14.33 3.45
N ARG A 506 -4.40 -13.90 4.35
CA ARG A 506 -4.60 -12.48 4.56
C ARG A 506 -3.26 -11.80 4.60
N SER A 507 -3.03 -10.96 3.61
CA SER A 507 -2.00 -9.95 3.77
C SER A 507 -2.32 -9.19 5.04
N ILE A 508 -1.35 -9.11 5.90
CA ILE A 508 -1.33 -8.17 6.98
C ILE A 508 -1.67 -6.82 6.35
N ARG A 509 -2.61 -6.16 6.97
CA ARG A 509 -2.55 -4.71 6.96
C ARG A 509 -1.18 -4.39 7.51
N SER A 510 -0.24 -4.26 6.58
CA SER A 510 1.12 -4.03 6.93
C SER A 510 1.20 -2.77 7.77
N ALA A 511 2.11 -2.77 8.70
CA ALA A 511 2.68 -1.55 9.24
C ALA A 511 3.28 -0.64 8.13
N ALA A 512 3.23 -1.04 6.86
CA ALA A 512 3.36 -0.17 5.70
C ALA A 512 2.00 0.54 5.49
N SER A 513 1.83 1.56 6.27
CA SER A 513 0.82 2.58 6.30
C SER A 513 0.41 3.12 4.93
N SER A 514 -0.40 2.44 4.12
CA SER A 514 -0.99 3.10 2.96
C SER A 514 -2.03 2.30 2.19
N LEU A 515 -2.53 1.18 2.72
CA LEU A 515 -3.64 0.52 2.06
C LEU A 515 -4.93 0.82 2.83
N PRO A 516 -5.92 1.46 2.18
CA PRO A 516 -7.19 1.73 2.82
C PRO A 516 -7.88 0.44 3.23
N THR A 517 -8.54 0.47 4.38
CA THR A 517 -9.27 -0.58 5.07
C THR A 517 -10.32 -1.36 4.24
N THR A 518 -10.44 -1.08 2.97
CA THR A 518 -11.44 -1.64 2.05
C THR A 518 -10.94 -2.84 1.23
N THR A 519 -9.65 -3.17 1.28
CA THR A 519 -9.05 -4.17 0.37
C THR A 519 -9.51 -5.60 0.67
N THR A 520 -9.78 -5.94 1.93
CA THR A 520 -10.12 -7.32 2.30
C THR A 520 -11.50 -7.78 1.79
N CYS A 521 -12.48 -6.87 1.73
CA CYS A 521 -13.77 -7.17 1.13
C CYS A 521 -13.76 -7.01 -0.40
N ARG A 522 -12.92 -6.10 -0.94
CA ARG A 522 -12.76 -5.94 -2.40
C ARG A 522 -12.12 -7.16 -3.05
N THR A 523 -11.22 -7.87 -2.39
CA THR A 523 -10.58 -9.06 -2.97
C THR A 523 -11.59 -10.17 -3.21
N ILE A 524 -12.52 -10.40 -2.27
CA ILE A 524 -13.58 -11.38 -2.45
C ILE A 524 -14.61 -10.92 -3.49
N THR A 525 -14.98 -9.64 -3.51
CA THR A 525 -15.93 -9.08 -4.49
C THR A 525 -15.29 -8.76 -5.84
N GLY A 526 -14.01 -8.41 -5.89
CA GLY A 526 -13.26 -8.18 -7.12
C GLY A 526 -13.16 -9.43 -7.98
N TRP A 527 -13.00 -10.58 -7.35
CA TRP A 527 -12.96 -11.88 -8.05
C TRP A 527 -14.26 -12.22 -8.78
N PHE A 528 -15.41 -11.85 -8.21
CA PHE A 528 -16.70 -11.98 -8.89
C PHE A 528 -16.92 -10.97 -10.02
N ARG A 529 -16.20 -9.84 -10.01
CA ARG A 529 -16.27 -8.83 -11.09
C ARG A 529 -15.35 -9.16 -12.27
N ALA A 530 -14.25 -9.86 -12.06
CA ALA A 530 -13.33 -10.25 -13.13
C ALA A 530 -13.96 -11.26 -14.11
N THR A 531 -15.02 -11.95 -13.72
CA THR A 531 -15.80 -12.80 -14.62
C THR A 531 -16.90 -12.07 -15.41
N ARG A 532 -17.05 -10.74 -15.19
CA ARG A 532 -17.93 -9.89 -16.02
C ARG A 532 -17.12 -8.74 -16.57
N PRO A 533 -17.22 -8.42 -17.86
CA PRO A 533 -16.61 -7.21 -18.39
C PRO A 533 -17.16 -6.03 -17.61
N ILE A 534 -16.27 -5.17 -17.11
CA ILE A 534 -16.63 -3.92 -16.42
C ILE A 534 -17.34 -3.05 -17.45
N GLY A 535 -18.65 -3.17 -17.51
CA GLY A 535 -19.51 -2.26 -18.22
C GLY A 535 -19.45 -0.90 -17.54
N ALA A 536 -19.16 0.12 -18.31
CA ALA A 536 -19.05 1.51 -17.94
C ALA A 536 -20.07 1.92 -16.87
N ALA A 537 -19.62 2.31 -15.71
CA ALA A 537 -20.42 3.04 -14.74
C ALA A 537 -20.68 4.43 -15.30
N GLY A 538 -21.95 4.72 -15.52
CA GLY A 538 -22.47 5.78 -16.32
C GLY A 538 -22.05 7.19 -15.92
N LEU A 539 -21.64 7.91 -16.93
CA LEU A 539 -21.81 9.34 -17.06
C LEU A 539 -23.31 9.65 -17.20
N ARG A 540 -23.94 10.08 -16.13
CA ARG A 540 -25.20 10.83 -16.23
C ARG A 540 -24.85 12.29 -16.47
N GLY A 541 -24.70 12.64 -17.74
CA GLY A 541 -24.68 14.01 -18.17
C GLY A 541 -26.11 14.56 -18.31
N SER A 542 -26.37 15.70 -17.72
CA SER A 542 -27.60 16.47 -17.88
C SER A 542 -27.74 16.94 -19.32
N ARG A 543 -28.93 16.72 -19.89
CA ARG A 543 -29.35 17.27 -21.19
C ARG A 543 -29.52 18.78 -21.09
N ARG A 544 -28.86 19.51 -21.97
CA ARG A 544 -29.45 20.70 -22.58
C ARG A 544 -29.08 20.78 -24.05
N ALA A 545 -30.10 21.14 -24.84
CA ALA A 545 -30.16 21.08 -26.28
C ALA A 545 -29.28 22.11 -26.98
N GLY A 546 -28.72 21.71 -28.11
CA GLY A 546 -28.19 22.61 -29.15
C GLY A 546 -28.17 21.86 -30.47
N ARG A 547 -29.10 22.25 -31.38
CA ARG A 547 -29.25 21.75 -32.73
C ARG A 547 -28.12 22.27 -33.62
N SER A 548 -27.44 21.41 -34.37
CA SER A 548 -26.91 21.77 -35.70
C SER A 548 -26.72 20.51 -36.55
N GLU A 549 -27.25 20.56 -37.72
CA GLU A 549 -27.18 19.57 -38.80
C GLU A 549 -25.77 19.48 -39.38
N VAL A 550 -25.28 18.26 -39.66
CA VAL A 550 -24.32 18.01 -40.76
C VAL A 550 -24.44 16.57 -41.28
N ARG A 551 -24.70 16.46 -42.53
CA ARG A 551 -24.56 15.49 -43.64
C ARG A 551 -24.07 14.07 -43.38
N LYS A 552 -24.80 13.18 -44.06
CA LYS A 552 -24.61 11.74 -44.27
C LYS A 552 -23.42 11.40 -45.17
N GLY A 553 -22.77 10.27 -44.86
CA GLY A 553 -21.99 9.46 -45.79
C GLY A 553 -21.99 7.98 -45.33
N PRO A 554 -21.86 6.97 -46.19
CA PRO A 554 -22.52 5.66 -46.07
C PRO A 554 -21.65 4.55 -45.45
N GLY A 555 -22.27 3.74 -44.67
CA GLY A 555 -22.37 2.31 -44.48
C GLY A 555 -21.14 1.40 -44.38
N ILE A 556 -21.04 0.72 -43.23
CA ILE A 556 -20.63 -0.68 -43.17
C ILE A 556 -21.43 -1.35 -42.04
N HIS A 557 -22.18 -2.41 -42.39
CA HIS A 557 -22.95 -3.22 -41.45
C HIS A 557 -22.05 -4.19 -40.70
N SER A 558 -22.11 -4.21 -39.36
CA SER A 558 -21.81 -5.39 -38.58
C SER A 558 -22.90 -5.60 -37.52
N ARG A 559 -23.56 -6.75 -37.62
CA ARG A 559 -24.60 -7.21 -36.68
C ARG A 559 -23.94 -7.56 -35.34
N VAL A 560 -24.39 -6.92 -34.28
CA VAL A 560 -24.14 -7.36 -32.91
C VAL A 560 -25.46 -7.83 -32.32
N HIS A 561 -25.53 -9.10 -31.95
CA HIS A 561 -26.62 -9.69 -31.19
C HIS A 561 -26.66 -9.11 -29.77
N ARG A 562 -27.78 -8.49 -29.43
CA ARG A 562 -28.08 -8.08 -28.05
C ARG A 562 -28.85 -9.20 -27.34
N THR A 563 -28.32 -9.65 -26.22
CA THR A 563 -29.07 -10.38 -25.19
C THR A 563 -29.39 -9.45 -24.03
N PRO A 564 -30.58 -9.48 -23.43
CA PRO A 564 -30.98 -8.53 -22.38
C PRO A 564 -30.36 -8.94 -21.03
N SER A 565 -29.74 -7.98 -20.34
CA SER A 565 -29.24 -8.14 -18.99
C SER A 565 -30.30 -7.67 -18.00
N THR A 566 -30.80 -8.55 -17.18
CA THR A 566 -31.56 -8.21 -15.97
C THR A 566 -30.60 -7.81 -14.86
N SER A 567 -30.61 -6.54 -14.51
CA SER A 567 -29.85 -6.00 -13.37
C SER A 567 -30.70 -6.08 -12.09
N THR A 568 -30.22 -6.79 -11.09
CA THR A 568 -30.78 -6.78 -9.72
C THR A 568 -29.95 -5.83 -8.85
N PRO A 569 -30.57 -4.89 -8.12
CA PRO A 569 -29.82 -3.84 -7.40
C PRO A 569 -29.48 -4.23 -5.95
N ALA A 570 -28.83 -5.36 -5.71
CA ALA A 570 -28.54 -5.84 -4.34
C ALA A 570 -27.06 -5.76 -3.92
N GLY A 571 -26.21 -5.04 -4.68
CA GLY A 571 -24.76 -5.17 -4.50
C GLY A 571 -24.07 -4.20 -3.53
N VAL A 572 -24.72 -3.15 -3.05
CA VAL A 572 -24.01 -2.00 -2.46
C VAL A 572 -23.92 -2.03 -0.92
N CYS A 573 -24.80 -2.71 -0.23
CA CYS A 573 -24.81 -2.73 1.25
C CYS A 573 -23.98 -3.84 1.89
N LEU A 574 -23.71 -4.93 1.20
CA LEU A 574 -23.07 -6.13 1.77
C LEU A 574 -21.53 -6.04 1.85
N SER A 575 -20.89 -5.10 1.17
CA SER A 575 -19.42 -5.01 1.15
C SER A 575 -18.79 -4.51 2.46
N ARG A 576 -19.55 -3.91 3.35
CA ARG A 576 -19.07 -3.45 4.67
C ARG A 576 -19.24 -4.48 5.79
N ALA A 577 -20.13 -5.43 5.63
CA ALA A 577 -20.51 -6.38 6.68
C ALA A 577 -19.67 -7.66 6.70
N CYS A 578 -19.01 -8.01 5.62
CA CYS A 578 -18.18 -9.21 5.53
C CYS A 578 -16.75 -9.02 6.10
N SER A 579 -16.55 -8.14 7.05
CA SER A 579 -15.31 -8.11 7.83
C SER A 579 -15.28 -9.33 8.74
N ALA A 580 -14.30 -10.20 8.58
CA ALA A 580 -14.07 -11.23 9.56
C ALA A 580 -13.73 -10.56 10.90
N SER A 581 -14.21 -11.13 11.99
CA SER A 581 -13.92 -10.71 13.35
C SER A 581 -12.43 -10.90 13.68
N SER A 582 -11.59 -10.02 13.19
CA SER A 582 -10.21 -9.97 13.60
C SER A 582 -9.92 -8.56 14.06
N HIS A 583 -10.08 -8.35 15.37
CA HIS A 583 -9.66 -7.13 16.00
C HIS A 583 -8.16 -6.95 15.88
N LEU A 584 -7.83 -5.97 15.11
CA LEU A 584 -6.75 -5.06 15.48
C LEU A 584 -7.47 -3.76 15.82
N THR A 585 -7.64 -3.51 17.12
CA THR A 585 -7.67 -2.15 17.57
C THR A 585 -6.44 -1.49 16.98
N ALA A 586 -6.64 -0.71 15.94
CA ALA A 586 -5.73 0.34 15.62
C ALA A 586 -5.76 1.24 16.86
N ALA A 587 -4.82 1.05 17.77
CA ALA A 587 -4.37 2.16 18.57
C ALA A 587 -3.96 3.19 17.53
N SER A 588 -4.78 4.22 17.38
CA SER A 588 -4.39 5.44 16.70
C SER A 588 -3.10 5.87 17.35
N ALA A 589 -1.98 5.56 16.72
CA ALA A 589 -0.75 6.25 17.02
C ALA A 589 -1.06 7.72 16.74
N PRO A 590 -0.86 8.60 17.71
CA PRO A 590 -0.96 10.02 17.43
C PRO A 590 0.07 10.30 16.33
N SER A 591 -0.40 10.82 15.21
CA SER A 591 0.45 11.42 14.20
C SER A 591 1.21 12.55 14.87
N ILE A 592 2.52 12.37 14.97
CA ILE A 592 3.45 13.45 15.28
C ILE A 592 3.74 14.21 14.00
#